data_c46d260cf0826f991d89282f0e7e80c6
#
_entry.id   c46d260cf0826f991d89282f0e7e80c6
#
_cell.length_a   1.000
_cell.length_b   1.000
_cell.length_c   1.000
_cell.angle_alpha   90.00
_cell.angle_beta   90.00
_cell.angle_gamma   90.00
#
_symmetry.space_group_name_H-M   'P 1'
#
loop_
_entity.id
_entity.type
_entity.pdbx_description
1 polymer ?
#
loop_
_entity_poly.entity_id
_entity_poly.type
_entity_poly.pdbx_seq_one_letter_code
_entity_poly.pdbx_strand_id
1 'polypeptide(L)'
;ELEKRGCPMPTFIVGQTGTLTRWTEQVGHYNFKNARELADMAKRYGVGLKEHNADYLDDATLLEHIPAHVTASNVAPQYGTEETRAYLKLCATEQILVDNGLCDDPSDLYHTLLVKAIKTERWRKWMTGDDVNLQVDDILADDELSLKILDVSGHYAFNDPEVKEQVEKLYRNLAAQDIDGKRFVIEHIKRPIK
;
A
#
# COMPACT_ATOMS: atom_id res chain seq x y z
N GLU A 1 -16.53 -13.92 29.10
CA GLU A 1 -15.75 -13.03 29.98
C GLU A 1 -16.05 -11.56 29.69
N LEU A 2 -16.09 -11.14 28.42
CA LEU A 2 -16.43 -9.76 28.01
C LEU A 2 -17.81 -9.34 28.51
N GLU A 3 -18.81 -10.19 28.26
CA GLU A 3 -20.19 -9.94 28.73
C GLU A 3 -20.28 -9.81 30.25
N LYS A 4 -19.55 -10.68 30.99
CA LYS A 4 -19.49 -10.60 32.47
C LYS A 4 -18.90 -9.29 32.97
N ARG A 5 -18.06 -8.65 32.16
CA ARG A 5 -17.43 -7.36 32.48
C ARG A 5 -18.22 -6.16 31.94
N GLY A 6 -19.36 -6.39 31.29
CA GLY A 6 -20.17 -5.33 30.67
C GLY A 6 -19.47 -4.70 29.44
N CYS A 7 -18.49 -5.40 28.83
CA CYS A 7 -17.82 -4.92 27.64
C CYS A 7 -18.66 -5.28 26.40
N PRO A 8 -18.71 -4.40 25.38
CA PRO A 8 -19.35 -4.75 24.12
C PRO A 8 -18.61 -5.89 23.43
N MET A 9 -19.33 -6.76 22.74
CA MET A 9 -18.72 -7.81 21.92
C MET A 9 -18.01 -7.20 20.72
N PRO A 10 -16.83 -7.71 20.34
CA PRO A 10 -16.15 -7.27 19.13
C PRO A 10 -16.97 -7.61 17.89
N THR A 11 -16.87 -6.83 16.83
CA THR A 11 -17.50 -7.13 15.54
C THR A 11 -16.82 -8.32 14.86
N PHE A 12 -15.48 -8.39 14.98
CA PHE A 12 -14.65 -9.43 14.37
C PHE A 12 -13.60 -9.97 15.35
N ILE A 13 -13.18 -11.19 15.11
CA ILE A 13 -11.88 -11.71 15.56
C ILE A 13 -10.94 -11.82 14.37
N VAL A 14 -9.67 -11.49 14.60
CA VAL A 14 -8.64 -11.61 13.55
C VAL A 14 -8.11 -13.03 13.52
N GLY A 15 -8.05 -13.62 12.34
CA GLY A 15 -7.53 -14.97 12.12
C GLY A 15 -6.45 -15.01 11.04
N GLN A 16 -5.54 -15.95 11.20
CA GLN A 16 -4.52 -16.28 10.20
C GLN A 16 -5.01 -17.38 9.30
N THR A 17 -5.23 -17.02 8.03
CA THR A 17 -5.75 -17.92 7.00
C THR A 17 -4.65 -18.57 6.15
N GLY A 18 -3.38 -18.26 6.45
CA GLY A 18 -2.21 -18.68 5.70
C GLY A 18 -1.58 -17.58 4.85
N THR A 19 -2.24 -16.43 4.73
CA THR A 19 -1.74 -15.27 3.99
C THR A 19 -0.61 -14.57 4.73
N LEU A 20 0.39 -14.08 3.98
CA LEU A 20 1.55 -13.37 4.51
C LEU A 20 2.09 -12.39 3.46
N THR A 21 1.99 -11.11 3.73
CA THR A 21 2.52 -10.06 2.86
C THR A 21 3.99 -9.78 3.17
N ARG A 22 4.82 -9.78 2.12
CA ARG A 22 6.22 -9.36 2.21
C ARG A 22 6.57 -8.45 1.04
N TRP A 23 7.12 -7.28 1.31
CA TRP A 23 7.31 -6.25 0.28
C TRP A 23 5.98 -5.93 -0.41
N THR A 24 5.93 -6.12 -1.71
CA THR A 24 4.76 -5.89 -2.58
C THR A 24 4.15 -7.20 -3.09
N GLU A 25 4.31 -8.28 -2.33
CA GLU A 25 3.88 -9.61 -2.75
C GLU A 25 3.14 -10.36 -1.64
N GLN A 26 2.23 -11.22 -2.05
CA GLN A 26 1.65 -12.25 -1.20
C GLN A 26 2.56 -13.47 -1.23
N VAL A 27 3.31 -13.71 -0.15
CA VAL A 27 4.25 -14.85 -0.03
C VAL A 27 3.66 -16.02 0.76
N GLY A 28 2.51 -15.83 1.39
CA GLY A 28 1.76 -16.88 2.05
C GLY A 28 0.85 -17.61 1.07
N HIS A 29 0.22 -18.67 1.56
CA HIS A 29 -0.75 -19.44 0.81
C HIS A 29 -2.06 -19.49 1.59
N TYR A 30 -3.11 -18.92 1.01
CA TYR A 30 -4.45 -18.99 1.58
C TYR A 30 -4.86 -20.45 1.78
N ASN A 31 -5.37 -20.75 2.95
CA ASN A 31 -5.84 -22.09 3.30
C ASN A 31 -7.35 -22.04 3.56
N PHE A 32 -8.12 -22.42 2.54
CA PHE A 32 -9.58 -22.43 2.60
C PHE A 32 -10.14 -23.20 3.80
N LYS A 33 -9.61 -24.40 4.08
CA LYS A 33 -10.09 -25.22 5.19
C LYS A 33 -9.88 -24.54 6.54
N ASN A 34 -8.68 -24.00 6.75
CA ASN A 34 -8.35 -23.26 7.97
C ASN A 34 -9.23 -22.00 8.11
N ALA A 35 -9.39 -21.23 7.04
CA ALA A 35 -10.25 -20.04 7.02
C ALA A 35 -11.69 -20.40 7.40
N ARG A 36 -12.24 -21.48 6.82
CA ARG A 36 -13.58 -21.95 7.12
C ARG A 36 -13.75 -22.39 8.56
N GLU A 37 -12.80 -23.15 9.11
CA GLU A 37 -12.82 -23.59 10.51
C GLU A 37 -12.77 -22.39 11.47
N LEU A 38 -11.94 -21.40 11.20
CA LEU A 38 -11.86 -20.15 11.97
C LEU A 38 -13.16 -19.33 11.88
N ALA A 39 -13.76 -19.24 10.70
CA ALA A 39 -15.02 -18.52 10.49
C ALA A 39 -16.18 -19.21 11.23
N ASP A 40 -16.26 -20.54 11.17
CA ASP A 40 -17.27 -21.31 11.90
C ASP A 40 -17.08 -21.19 13.42
N MET A 41 -15.83 -21.10 13.89
CA MET A 41 -15.55 -20.81 15.30
C MET A 41 -16.03 -19.39 15.68
N ALA A 42 -15.66 -18.36 14.90
CA ALA A 42 -16.07 -16.97 15.15
C ALA A 42 -17.60 -16.88 15.23
N LYS A 43 -18.31 -17.51 14.32
CA LYS A 43 -19.77 -17.55 14.28
C LYS A 43 -20.39 -18.10 15.56
N ARG A 44 -19.77 -19.11 16.21
CA ARG A 44 -20.26 -19.66 17.49
C ARG A 44 -20.28 -18.63 18.62
N TYR A 45 -19.44 -17.60 18.51
CA TYR A 45 -19.37 -16.48 19.45
C TYR A 45 -20.14 -15.23 18.96
N GLY A 46 -20.89 -15.35 17.86
CA GLY A 46 -21.69 -14.24 17.32
C GLY A 46 -20.85 -13.13 16.70
N VAL A 47 -19.61 -13.40 16.27
CA VAL A 47 -18.68 -12.43 15.67
C VAL A 47 -18.24 -12.89 14.28
N GLY A 48 -17.75 -11.96 13.46
CA GLY A 48 -17.17 -12.26 12.16
C GLY A 48 -15.71 -12.71 12.24
N LEU A 49 -15.21 -13.37 11.18
CA LEU A 49 -13.79 -13.58 10.96
C LEU A 49 -13.23 -12.45 10.11
N LYS A 50 -12.18 -11.79 10.59
CA LYS A 50 -11.37 -10.85 9.83
C LYS A 50 -10.04 -11.51 9.48
N GLU A 51 -9.79 -11.68 8.18
CA GLU A 51 -8.50 -12.16 7.69
C GLU A 51 -7.41 -11.11 7.89
N HIS A 52 -6.21 -11.56 8.24
CA HIS A 52 -5.02 -10.73 8.34
C HIS A 52 -4.13 -10.89 7.08
N ASN A 53 -3.49 -9.80 6.62
CA ASN A 53 -2.60 -9.79 5.45
C ASN A 53 -3.26 -10.23 4.13
N ALA A 54 -4.41 -9.66 3.79
CA ALA A 54 -5.11 -9.91 2.54
C ALA A 54 -4.60 -9.03 1.37
N ASP A 55 -3.43 -8.41 1.52
CA ASP A 55 -2.80 -7.62 0.46
C ASP A 55 -2.30 -8.53 -0.67
N TYR A 56 -2.41 -8.07 -1.91
CA TYR A 56 -1.90 -8.74 -3.13
C TYR A 56 -2.47 -10.15 -3.38
N LEU A 57 -3.66 -10.45 -2.87
CA LEU A 57 -4.36 -11.70 -3.20
C LEU A 57 -4.84 -11.69 -4.66
N ASP A 58 -4.77 -12.83 -5.30
CA ASP A 58 -5.34 -13.03 -6.62
C ASP A 58 -6.88 -13.17 -6.58
N ASP A 59 -7.51 -13.06 -7.75
CA ASP A 59 -8.96 -13.08 -7.89
C ASP A 59 -9.56 -14.41 -7.45
N ALA A 60 -8.88 -15.53 -7.70
CA ALA A 60 -9.37 -16.85 -7.33
C ALA A 60 -9.43 -16.99 -5.81
N THR A 61 -8.37 -16.58 -5.12
CA THR A 61 -8.31 -16.57 -3.64
C THR A 61 -9.38 -15.65 -3.05
N LEU A 62 -9.59 -14.47 -3.63
CA LEU A 62 -10.63 -13.55 -3.15
C LEU A 62 -12.04 -14.15 -3.30
N LEU A 63 -12.31 -14.88 -4.37
CA LEU A 63 -13.58 -15.58 -4.56
C LEU A 63 -13.80 -16.70 -3.53
N GLU A 64 -12.74 -17.33 -3.03
CA GLU A 64 -12.82 -18.36 -1.99
C GLU A 64 -13.25 -17.80 -0.63
N HIS A 65 -13.12 -16.50 -0.36
CA HIS A 65 -13.53 -15.88 0.91
C HIS A 65 -15.03 -16.03 1.17
N ILE A 66 -15.85 -15.95 0.12
CA ILE A 66 -17.31 -16.06 0.25
C ILE A 66 -17.72 -17.43 0.78
N PRO A 67 -17.37 -18.56 0.15
CA PRO A 67 -17.71 -19.89 0.66
C PRO A 67 -16.93 -20.28 1.94
N ALA A 68 -15.80 -19.62 2.21
CA ALA A 68 -15.08 -19.78 3.48
C ALA A 68 -15.71 -18.98 4.64
N HIS A 69 -16.70 -18.13 4.36
CA HIS A 69 -17.37 -17.27 5.34
C HIS A 69 -16.42 -16.25 6.00
N VAL A 70 -15.37 -15.84 5.33
CA VAL A 70 -14.55 -14.68 5.73
C VAL A 70 -15.40 -13.42 5.58
N THR A 71 -15.57 -12.65 6.64
CA THR A 71 -16.50 -11.53 6.67
C THR A 71 -15.82 -10.18 6.54
N ALA A 72 -14.50 -10.14 6.71
CA ALA A 72 -13.69 -8.94 6.55
C ALA A 72 -12.25 -9.33 6.22
N SER A 73 -11.52 -8.43 5.59
CA SER A 73 -10.10 -8.58 5.28
C SER A 73 -9.33 -7.33 5.65
N ASN A 74 -8.06 -7.49 6.00
CA ASN A 74 -7.16 -6.40 6.32
C ASN A 74 -6.21 -6.16 5.15
N VAL A 75 -6.43 -5.07 4.44
CA VAL A 75 -5.58 -4.59 3.35
C VAL A 75 -5.08 -3.20 3.73
N ALA A 76 -3.78 -2.96 3.70
CA ALA A 76 -3.20 -1.67 4.03
C ALA A 76 -1.97 -1.32 3.19
N PRO A 77 -0.84 -2.07 3.21
CA PRO A 77 0.35 -1.72 2.43
C PRO A 77 0.08 -1.67 0.93
N GLN A 78 -0.78 -2.51 0.39
CA GLN A 78 -1.12 -2.52 -1.03
C GLN A 78 -1.68 -1.16 -1.49
N TYR A 79 -2.58 -0.54 -0.72
CA TYR A 79 -3.13 0.76 -1.09
C TYR A 79 -2.08 1.87 -1.08
N GLY A 80 -1.18 1.86 -0.09
CA GLY A 80 -0.08 2.81 -0.02
C GLY A 80 0.91 2.65 -1.18
N THR A 81 1.20 1.41 -1.57
CA THR A 81 2.00 1.10 -2.75
C THR A 81 1.33 1.60 -4.03
N GLU A 82 0.04 1.32 -4.23
CA GLU A 82 -0.68 1.78 -5.42
C GLU A 82 -0.82 3.32 -5.47
N GLU A 83 -0.95 3.98 -4.32
CA GLU A 83 -0.89 5.43 -4.25
C GLU A 83 0.48 5.96 -4.71
N THR A 84 1.57 5.39 -4.19
CA THR A 84 2.93 5.75 -4.61
C THR A 84 3.11 5.56 -6.11
N ARG A 85 2.72 4.39 -6.64
CA ARG A 85 2.80 4.08 -8.08
C ARG A 85 1.99 5.03 -8.94
N ALA A 86 0.82 5.47 -8.45
CA ALA A 86 0.01 6.47 -9.16
C ALA A 86 0.76 7.79 -9.32
N TYR A 87 1.39 8.29 -8.25
CA TYR A 87 2.20 9.51 -8.32
C TYR A 87 3.41 9.36 -9.24
N LEU A 88 4.11 8.23 -9.20
CA LEU A 88 5.24 7.97 -10.11
C LEU A 88 4.81 8.00 -11.59
N LYS A 89 3.61 7.47 -11.91
CA LYS A 89 3.05 7.56 -13.27
C LYS A 89 2.71 9.00 -13.66
N LEU A 90 2.21 9.80 -12.73
CA LEU A 90 1.95 11.23 -12.98
C LEU A 90 3.24 12.01 -13.18
N CYS A 91 4.30 11.72 -12.42
CA CYS A 91 5.63 12.31 -12.63
C CYS A 91 6.17 11.95 -14.04
N ALA A 92 6.03 10.69 -14.46
CA ALA A 92 6.41 10.29 -15.82
C ALA A 92 5.57 11.00 -16.90
N THR A 93 4.29 11.24 -16.64
CA THR A 93 3.41 12.03 -17.53
C THR A 93 3.87 13.48 -17.59
N GLU A 94 4.19 14.11 -16.45
CA GLU A 94 4.72 15.47 -16.41
C GLU A 94 6.04 15.57 -17.19
N GLN A 95 6.93 14.57 -17.09
CA GLN A 95 8.17 14.54 -17.87
C GLN A 95 7.90 14.53 -19.39
N ILE A 96 6.88 13.79 -19.84
CA ILE A 96 6.46 13.82 -21.25
C ILE A 96 6.01 15.24 -21.66
N LEU A 97 5.32 15.95 -20.77
CA LEU A 97 4.92 17.33 -21.05
C LEU A 97 6.15 18.27 -21.16
N VAL A 98 7.14 18.09 -20.29
CA VAL A 98 8.42 18.83 -20.35
C VAL A 98 9.12 18.57 -21.68
N ASP A 99 9.28 17.30 -22.07
CA ASP A 99 9.97 16.88 -23.29
C ASP A 99 9.30 17.43 -24.56
N ASN A 100 8.01 17.77 -24.50
CA ASN A 100 7.24 18.36 -25.59
C ASN A 100 7.05 19.88 -25.48
N GLY A 101 7.69 20.53 -24.51
CA GLY A 101 7.61 22.00 -24.31
C GLY A 101 6.25 22.48 -23.81
N LEU A 102 5.52 21.64 -23.12
CA LEU A 102 4.18 21.92 -22.55
C LEU A 102 4.22 22.19 -21.03
N CYS A 103 5.40 22.07 -20.42
CA CYS A 103 5.64 22.37 -19.01
C CYS A 103 7.07 22.90 -18.84
N ASP A 104 7.20 24.18 -18.49
CA ASP A 104 8.51 24.86 -18.32
C ASP A 104 9.07 24.77 -16.89
N ASP A 105 8.21 24.49 -15.90
CA ASP A 105 8.58 24.43 -14.49
C ASP A 105 8.00 23.17 -13.84
N PRO A 106 8.63 21.99 -14.08
CA PRO A 106 8.14 20.72 -13.56
C PRO A 106 8.24 20.61 -12.03
N SER A 107 7.45 19.72 -11.46
CA SER A 107 7.58 19.35 -10.06
C SER A 107 8.87 18.55 -9.84
N ASP A 108 9.39 18.59 -8.61
CA ASP A 108 10.47 17.69 -8.15
C ASP A 108 9.91 16.57 -7.28
N LEU A 109 8.65 16.17 -7.55
CA LEU A 109 7.98 15.19 -6.68
C LEU A 109 8.71 13.86 -6.63
N TYR A 110 9.18 13.36 -7.77
CA TYR A 110 9.88 12.07 -7.82
C TYR A 110 11.07 12.02 -6.85
N HIS A 111 11.99 12.98 -6.99
CA HIS A 111 13.20 13.03 -6.16
C HIS A 111 12.89 13.35 -4.70
N THR A 112 12.02 14.32 -4.45
CA THR A 112 11.60 14.69 -3.10
C THR A 112 10.97 13.50 -2.38
N LEU A 113 10.04 12.78 -3.04
CA LEU A 113 9.37 11.62 -2.46
C LEU A 113 10.35 10.48 -2.18
N LEU A 114 11.27 10.20 -3.12
CA LEU A 114 12.30 9.18 -2.97
C LEU A 114 13.16 9.43 -1.71
N VAL A 115 13.73 10.62 -1.63
CA VAL A 115 14.61 11.00 -0.51
C VAL A 115 13.85 10.97 0.83
N LYS A 116 12.64 11.54 0.87
CA LYS A 116 11.82 11.55 2.09
C LYS A 116 11.39 10.15 2.50
N ALA A 117 10.96 9.30 1.57
CA ALA A 117 10.57 7.92 1.85
C ALA A 117 11.73 7.12 2.46
N ILE A 118 12.94 7.23 1.89
CA ILE A 118 14.13 6.55 2.40
C ILE A 118 14.52 7.09 3.79
N LYS A 119 14.47 8.39 4.01
CA LYS A 119 14.76 9.04 5.31
C LYS A 119 13.75 8.70 6.40
N THR A 120 12.57 8.16 6.09
CA THR A 120 11.64 7.65 7.12
C THR A 120 12.18 6.45 7.85
N GLU A 121 13.12 5.73 7.28
CA GLU A 121 13.69 4.46 7.75
C GLU A 121 12.63 3.36 8.01
N ARG A 122 11.39 3.54 7.53
CA ARG A 122 10.32 2.54 7.67
C ARG A 122 10.62 1.24 6.93
N TRP A 123 11.48 1.27 5.93
CA TRP A 123 11.95 0.14 5.15
C TRP A 123 12.80 -0.86 5.95
N ARG A 124 13.44 -0.45 7.05
CA ARG A 124 14.31 -1.32 7.87
C ARG A 124 13.65 -2.63 8.29
N LYS A 125 12.35 -2.62 8.51
CA LYS A 125 11.58 -3.81 8.91
C LYS A 125 11.49 -4.90 7.84
N TRP A 126 11.80 -4.58 6.59
CA TRP A 126 11.81 -5.55 5.48
C TRP A 126 13.21 -6.04 5.11
N MET A 127 14.26 -5.42 5.66
CA MET A 127 15.63 -5.83 5.42
C MET A 127 15.93 -7.17 6.07
N THR A 128 16.75 -7.99 5.41
CA THR A 128 17.15 -9.32 5.88
C THR A 128 18.61 -9.59 5.51
N GLY A 129 19.28 -10.49 6.24
CA GLY A 129 20.68 -10.81 5.94
C GLY A 129 21.60 -9.61 6.18
N ASP A 130 22.49 -9.37 5.24
CA ASP A 130 23.47 -8.27 5.33
C ASP A 130 22.83 -6.89 5.14
N ASP A 131 21.66 -6.82 4.48
CA ASP A 131 20.96 -5.57 4.19
C ASP A 131 20.45 -4.86 5.47
N VAL A 132 20.35 -5.56 6.61
CA VAL A 132 19.92 -4.96 7.89
C VAL A 132 20.86 -3.85 8.36
N ASN A 133 22.11 -3.86 7.90
CA ASN A 133 23.15 -2.90 8.27
C ASN A 133 23.23 -1.68 7.35
N LEU A 134 22.51 -1.68 6.23
CA LEU A 134 22.51 -0.58 5.26
C LEU A 134 22.07 0.74 5.92
N GLN A 135 22.75 1.81 5.54
CA GLN A 135 22.42 3.16 5.97
C GLN A 135 21.65 3.89 4.86
N VAL A 136 21.08 5.04 5.21
CA VAL A 136 20.31 5.88 4.26
C VAL A 136 21.13 6.21 3.01
N ASP A 137 22.42 6.54 3.18
CA ASP A 137 23.30 6.90 2.05
C ASP A 137 23.63 5.70 1.16
N ASP A 138 23.75 4.49 1.73
CA ASP A 138 23.94 3.25 0.95
C ASP A 138 22.72 2.98 0.06
N ILE A 139 21.52 3.18 0.61
CA ILE A 139 20.27 3.02 -0.13
C ILE A 139 20.15 4.05 -1.26
N LEU A 140 20.48 5.33 -0.97
CA LEU A 140 20.41 6.40 -1.96
C LEU A 140 21.45 6.25 -3.08
N ALA A 141 22.52 5.48 -2.86
CA ALA A 141 23.55 5.18 -3.86
C ALA A 141 23.18 3.96 -4.74
N ASP A 142 22.14 3.20 -4.39
CA ASP A 142 21.65 2.03 -5.12
C ASP A 142 20.27 2.32 -5.73
N ASP A 143 20.23 2.62 -7.02
CA ASP A 143 19.01 2.99 -7.74
C ASP A 143 17.94 1.89 -7.68
N GLU A 144 18.30 0.61 -7.79
CA GLU A 144 17.35 -0.49 -7.78
C GLU A 144 16.73 -0.66 -6.39
N LEU A 145 17.55 -0.65 -5.36
CA LEU A 145 17.10 -0.79 -3.98
C LEU A 145 16.29 0.43 -3.55
N SER A 146 16.70 1.64 -3.93
CA SER A 146 15.98 2.87 -3.60
C SER A 146 14.58 2.91 -4.23
N LEU A 147 14.44 2.45 -5.48
CA LEU A 147 13.12 2.31 -6.13
C LEU A 147 12.23 1.27 -5.45
N LYS A 148 12.80 0.13 -5.08
CA LYS A 148 12.08 -0.92 -4.35
C LYS A 148 11.59 -0.43 -2.98
N ILE A 149 12.41 0.36 -2.29
CA ILE A 149 12.05 0.99 -1.02
C ILE A 149 10.98 2.06 -1.22
N LEU A 150 11.10 2.90 -2.27
CA LEU A 150 10.10 3.89 -2.61
C LEU A 150 8.72 3.24 -2.83
N ASP A 151 8.67 2.14 -3.55
CA ASP A 151 7.42 1.42 -3.85
C ASP A 151 6.67 1.04 -2.56
N VAL A 152 7.37 0.54 -1.53
CA VAL A 152 6.74 0.11 -0.28
C VAL A 152 6.65 1.19 0.80
N SER A 153 7.44 2.26 0.72
CA SER A 153 7.57 3.27 1.78
C SER A 153 7.12 4.67 1.38
N GLY A 154 6.87 4.92 0.10
CA GLY A 154 6.51 6.26 -0.40
C GLY A 154 5.33 6.88 0.34
N HIS A 155 4.30 6.08 0.61
CA HIS A 155 3.09 6.53 1.31
C HIS A 155 3.34 7.06 2.74
N TYR A 156 4.45 6.72 3.37
CA TYR A 156 4.80 7.28 4.69
C TYR A 156 5.29 8.73 4.60
N ALA A 157 5.71 9.20 3.41
CA ALA A 157 6.22 10.54 3.20
C ALA A 157 5.15 11.54 2.70
N PHE A 158 3.95 11.13 2.29
CA PHE A 158 2.93 12.03 1.75
C PHE A 158 2.45 13.12 2.73
N ASN A 159 2.71 12.97 4.02
CA ASN A 159 2.40 14.01 5.00
C ASN A 159 3.54 15.04 5.19
N ASP A 160 4.73 14.81 4.61
CA ASP A 160 5.83 15.76 4.63
C ASP A 160 5.43 17.05 3.87
N PRO A 161 5.68 18.26 4.43
CA PRO A 161 5.30 19.52 3.79
C PRO A 161 5.91 19.72 2.41
N GLU A 162 7.18 19.34 2.20
CA GLU A 162 7.85 19.46 0.90
C GLU A 162 7.21 18.53 -0.13
N VAL A 163 6.88 17.29 0.25
CA VAL A 163 6.18 16.35 -0.64
C VAL A 163 4.81 16.90 -1.03
N LYS A 164 4.05 17.45 -0.08
CA LYS A 164 2.74 18.08 -0.37
C LYS A 164 2.86 19.25 -1.36
N GLU A 165 3.87 20.08 -1.17
CA GLU A 165 4.12 21.18 -2.09
C GLU A 165 4.38 20.70 -3.52
N GLN A 166 5.21 19.66 -3.68
CA GLN A 166 5.51 19.07 -4.97
C GLN A 166 4.30 18.34 -5.59
N VAL A 167 3.46 17.70 -4.79
CA VAL A 167 2.20 17.10 -5.25
C VAL A 167 1.25 18.18 -5.80
N GLU A 168 1.08 19.30 -5.09
CA GLU A 168 0.23 20.39 -5.57
C GLU A 168 0.81 21.06 -6.83
N LYS A 169 2.14 21.14 -6.96
CA LYS A 169 2.80 21.63 -8.17
C LYS A 169 2.52 20.70 -9.36
N LEU A 170 2.74 19.40 -9.18
CA LEU A 170 2.41 18.36 -10.18
C LEU A 170 0.96 18.47 -10.66
N TYR A 171 0.01 18.56 -9.72
CA TYR A 171 -1.40 18.68 -10.08
C TYR A 171 -1.72 19.95 -10.88
N ARG A 172 -1.10 21.10 -10.54
CA ARG A 172 -1.28 22.34 -11.32
C ARG A 172 -0.75 22.19 -12.75
N ASN A 173 0.44 21.58 -12.90
CA ASN A 173 1.05 21.37 -14.22
C ASN A 173 0.22 20.45 -15.10
N LEU A 174 -0.28 19.36 -14.53
CA LEU A 174 -1.16 18.42 -15.24
C LEU A 174 -2.51 19.05 -15.61
N ALA A 175 -3.11 19.82 -14.68
CA ALA A 175 -4.38 20.51 -14.92
C ALA A 175 -4.29 21.57 -16.02
N ALA A 176 -3.14 22.20 -16.21
CA ALA A 176 -2.89 23.12 -17.32
C ALA A 176 -2.96 22.45 -18.71
N GLN A 177 -2.91 21.12 -18.72
CA GLN A 177 -3.06 20.27 -19.92
C GLN A 177 -4.33 19.39 -19.87
N ASP A 178 -5.35 19.83 -19.13
CA ASP A 178 -6.64 19.13 -18.97
C ASP A 178 -6.53 17.72 -18.36
N ILE A 179 -5.46 17.40 -17.65
CA ILE A 179 -5.24 16.10 -16.98
C ILE A 179 -5.67 16.21 -15.52
N ASP A 180 -6.71 15.46 -15.13
CA ASP A 180 -7.17 15.35 -13.74
C ASP A 180 -6.31 14.34 -12.96
N GLY A 181 -5.17 14.82 -12.45
CA GLY A 181 -4.24 13.99 -11.68
C GLY A 181 -4.84 13.46 -10.37
N LYS A 182 -5.69 14.24 -9.67
CA LYS A 182 -6.35 13.79 -8.43
C LYS A 182 -7.27 12.62 -8.68
N ARG A 183 -8.10 12.71 -9.69
CA ARG A 183 -8.98 11.61 -10.10
C ARG A 183 -8.18 10.38 -10.53
N PHE A 184 -7.08 10.57 -11.27
CA PHE A 184 -6.21 9.47 -11.68
C PHE A 184 -5.70 8.67 -10.47
N VAL A 185 -5.16 9.36 -9.42
CA VAL A 185 -4.67 8.69 -8.20
C VAL A 185 -5.78 7.88 -7.53
N ILE A 186 -6.96 8.50 -7.32
CA ILE A 186 -8.10 7.82 -6.70
C ILE A 186 -8.52 6.57 -7.48
N GLU A 187 -8.68 6.68 -8.80
CA GLU A 187 -9.10 5.55 -9.63
C GLU A 187 -8.00 4.47 -9.73
N HIS A 188 -6.72 4.87 -9.64
CA HIS A 188 -5.61 3.92 -9.61
C HIS A 188 -5.61 3.09 -8.32
N ILE A 189 -5.79 3.72 -7.16
CA ILE A 189 -5.87 3.02 -5.86
C ILE A 189 -7.07 2.08 -5.78
N LYS A 190 -8.18 2.42 -6.45
CA LYS A 190 -9.37 1.58 -6.48
C LYS A 190 -9.23 0.29 -7.31
N ARG A 191 -8.29 0.23 -8.26
CA ARG A 191 -8.14 -0.93 -9.17
C ARG A 191 -7.94 -2.27 -8.45
N PRO A 192 -7.13 -2.38 -7.38
CA PRO A 192 -6.99 -3.61 -6.61
C PRO A 192 -8.15 -3.88 -5.64
N ILE A 193 -9.11 -2.94 -5.48
CA ILE A 193 -10.31 -3.18 -4.69
C ILE A 193 -11.32 -3.95 -5.56
N LYS A 194 -11.56 -5.19 -5.20
CA LYS A 194 -12.40 -6.11 -5.98
C LYS A 194 -13.59 -6.60 -5.19
#